data_d5b9e689af9dcffa4b209dae0902c8e7
#
_entry.id   d5b9e689af9dcffa4b209dae0902c8e7
#
_cell.length_a   1.000
_cell.length_b   1.000
_cell.length_c   1.000
_cell.angle_alpha   90.00
_cell.angle_beta   90.00
_cell.angle_gamma   90.00
#
_symmetry.space_group_name_H-M   'P 1'
#
loop_
_entity.id
_entity.type
_entity.pdbx_description
1 polymer ?
#
loop_
_entity_poly.entity_id
_entity_poly.type
_entity_poly.pdbx_seq_one_letter_code
_entity_poly.pdbx_strand_id
1 'polypeptide(L)'
;MMVSTQLLDAKYWVKIRSSLDPARSNYLIWTGAIYSFVPGEKRQCLFKMVGMSVSRCLPTEENCWAFTSRELTYYLDPKTGEKLQTWTNPWTEETVPVMHVANNPIQGTFKGQFPAQLDDETTTLTFDIFPAYPNPLNDPKFAEYFPNPNYQAAELFKFVVPSAELFDEQQPSVSKIWLGWDRIGPWLPWMKMGDRAGHLIYSASGCKVAGFDQLPQLLQDEINTRMPLYRDAPTAPLDTEDMTSWLYFQQHFDAYLAKETFPIPAA
;
A
#
# COMPACT_ATOMS: atom_id res chain seq x y z
N MET A 1 0.40 -19.60 -27.78
CA MET A 1 0.02 -18.30 -27.20
C MET A 1 1.15 -17.33 -27.46
N MET A 2 0.93 -16.32 -28.31
CA MET A 2 1.96 -15.28 -28.56
C MET A 2 1.69 -14.11 -27.61
N VAL A 3 2.64 -13.84 -26.72
CA VAL A 3 2.60 -12.65 -25.86
C VAL A 3 3.23 -11.51 -26.65
N SER A 4 2.51 -10.41 -26.82
CA SER A 4 3.01 -9.18 -27.43
C SER A 4 3.17 -8.07 -26.38
N THR A 5 4.20 -7.25 -26.54
CA THR A 5 4.37 -6.04 -25.71
C THR A 5 3.85 -4.85 -26.50
N GLN A 6 2.97 -4.05 -25.89
CA GLN A 6 2.41 -2.84 -26.45
C GLN A 6 2.51 -1.67 -25.46
N LEU A 7 2.48 -0.45 -25.97
CA LEU A 7 2.34 0.75 -25.16
C LEU A 7 0.86 1.12 -25.09
N LEU A 8 0.32 1.18 -23.88
CA LEU A 8 -1.07 1.55 -23.62
C LEU A 8 -1.15 2.95 -23.00
N ASP A 9 -2.11 3.75 -23.44
CA ASP A 9 -2.37 5.08 -22.90
C ASP A 9 -2.74 5.04 -21.43
N ALA A 10 -2.46 6.14 -20.71
CA ALA A 10 -2.72 6.28 -19.29
C ALA A 10 -4.17 5.99 -18.89
N LYS A 11 -5.14 6.21 -19.80
CA LYS A 11 -6.56 5.86 -19.56
C LYS A 11 -6.76 4.40 -19.14
N TYR A 12 -5.98 3.47 -19.70
CA TYR A 12 -6.08 2.05 -19.34
C TYR A 12 -5.54 1.78 -17.94
N TRP A 13 -4.48 2.50 -17.52
CA TRP A 13 -4.00 2.45 -16.16
C TRP A 13 -5.03 2.99 -15.16
N VAL A 14 -5.70 4.09 -15.52
CA VAL A 14 -6.82 4.65 -14.75
C VAL A 14 -7.95 3.64 -14.60
N LYS A 15 -8.36 2.95 -15.65
CA LYS A 15 -9.39 1.89 -15.58
C LYS A 15 -9.01 0.75 -14.63
N ILE A 16 -7.73 0.41 -14.56
CA ILE A 16 -7.21 -0.63 -13.66
C ILE A 16 -7.21 -0.13 -12.22
N ARG A 17 -6.55 0.98 -11.94
CA ARG A 17 -6.34 1.48 -10.56
C ARG A 17 -7.57 2.15 -9.96
N SER A 18 -8.42 2.72 -10.79
CA SER A 18 -9.58 3.50 -10.35
C SER A 18 -10.72 3.43 -11.36
N SER A 19 -11.19 4.55 -11.87
CA SER A 19 -12.22 4.69 -12.87
C SER A 19 -11.99 5.96 -13.69
N LEU A 20 -12.42 5.94 -14.96
CA LEU A 20 -12.55 7.14 -15.79
C LEU A 20 -13.71 8.04 -15.33
N ASP A 21 -14.63 7.52 -14.50
CA ASP A 21 -15.66 8.31 -13.82
C ASP A 21 -15.07 8.94 -12.56
N PRO A 22 -14.79 10.25 -12.54
CA PRO A 22 -14.16 10.94 -11.41
C PRO A 22 -15.08 11.07 -10.19
N ALA A 23 -16.39 10.79 -10.32
CA ALA A 23 -17.31 10.82 -9.20
C ALA A 23 -17.19 9.57 -8.30
N ARG A 24 -16.58 8.47 -8.79
CA ARG A 24 -16.54 7.18 -8.09
C ARG A 24 -15.24 6.99 -7.34
N SER A 25 -15.37 6.62 -6.06
CA SER A 25 -14.28 5.96 -5.33
C SER A 25 -14.17 4.49 -5.74
N ASN A 26 -12.95 3.98 -5.85
CA ASN A 26 -12.66 2.59 -6.21
C ASN A 26 -11.78 1.94 -5.16
N TYR A 27 -12.05 0.68 -4.86
CA TYR A 27 -11.38 -0.04 -3.79
C TYR A 27 -10.54 -1.18 -4.36
N LEU A 28 -9.26 -1.20 -3.97
CA LEU A 28 -8.40 -2.37 -4.06
C LEU A 28 -8.18 -2.94 -2.68
N ILE A 29 -8.21 -4.25 -2.56
CA ILE A 29 -7.88 -4.96 -1.32
C ILE A 29 -6.67 -5.86 -1.56
N TRP A 30 -5.91 -6.12 -0.52
CA TRP A 30 -4.83 -7.11 -0.52
C TRP A 30 -4.74 -7.86 0.78
N THR A 31 -4.26 -9.08 0.69
CA THR A 31 -3.87 -9.91 1.82
C THR A 31 -2.52 -10.53 1.53
N GLY A 32 -1.76 -10.80 2.56
CA GLY A 32 -0.42 -11.34 2.37
C GLY A 32 0.29 -11.66 3.68
N ALA A 33 1.58 -11.87 3.57
CA ALA A 33 2.46 -12.13 4.69
C ALA A 33 3.74 -11.28 4.60
N ILE A 34 4.33 -11.03 5.75
CA ILE A 34 5.56 -10.26 5.89
C ILE A 34 6.57 -11.13 6.60
N TYR A 35 7.71 -11.26 5.96
CA TYR A 35 8.79 -12.14 6.40
C TYR A 35 10.03 -11.33 6.77
N SER A 36 10.77 -11.83 7.75
CA SER A 36 12.15 -11.39 7.97
C SER A 36 13.08 -12.01 6.92
N PHE A 37 14.04 -11.23 6.44
CA PHE A 37 15.17 -11.71 5.65
C PHE A 37 16.45 -11.19 6.29
N VAL A 38 17.06 -12.04 7.13
CA VAL A 38 18.26 -11.72 7.91
C VAL A 38 19.39 -12.62 7.46
N PRO A 39 20.60 -12.06 7.17
CA PRO A 39 21.74 -12.87 6.76
C PRO A 39 22.06 -13.97 7.77
N GLY A 40 22.13 -15.21 7.30
CA GLY A 40 22.45 -16.40 8.14
C GLY A 40 21.29 -16.95 8.97
N GLU A 41 20.13 -16.34 8.97
CA GLU A 41 18.95 -16.82 9.69
C GLU A 41 17.92 -17.48 8.76
N LYS A 42 17.12 -18.39 9.33
CA LYS A 42 15.95 -18.90 8.62
C LYS A 42 14.89 -17.81 8.55
N ARG A 43 14.24 -17.68 7.39
CA ARG A 43 13.12 -16.76 7.23
C ARG A 43 12.03 -17.06 8.28
N GLN A 44 11.46 -16.00 8.86
CA GLN A 44 10.31 -16.09 9.77
C GLN A 44 9.15 -15.31 9.17
N CYS A 45 7.93 -15.84 9.25
CA CYS A 45 6.73 -15.07 9.00
C CYS A 45 6.45 -14.24 10.26
N LEU A 46 6.66 -12.93 10.19
CA LEU A 46 6.46 -12.04 11.33
C LEU A 46 5.00 -11.60 11.44
N PHE A 47 4.35 -11.37 10.31
CA PHE A 47 2.98 -10.87 10.25
C PHE A 47 2.25 -11.49 9.07
N LYS A 48 0.95 -11.70 9.19
CA LYS A 48 0.01 -11.61 8.09
C LYS A 48 -0.45 -10.17 7.93
N MET A 49 -1.08 -9.83 6.83
CA MET A 49 -1.63 -8.50 6.62
C MET A 49 -2.92 -8.54 5.81
N VAL A 50 -3.76 -7.55 6.06
CA VAL A 50 -4.92 -7.20 5.26
C VAL A 50 -4.92 -5.69 5.06
N GLY A 51 -5.14 -5.25 3.84
CA GLY A 51 -5.14 -3.82 3.54
C GLY A 51 -6.07 -3.45 2.40
N MET A 52 -6.26 -2.16 2.24
CA MET A 52 -7.05 -1.58 1.16
C MET A 52 -6.49 -0.22 0.74
N SER A 53 -6.76 0.12 -0.51
CA SER A 53 -6.63 1.47 -1.05
C SER A 53 -7.99 1.89 -1.59
N VAL A 54 -8.48 3.05 -1.17
CA VAL A 54 -9.60 3.73 -1.81
C VAL A 54 -9.05 4.86 -2.67
N SER A 55 -9.37 4.86 -3.96
CA SER A 55 -8.72 5.74 -4.94
C SER A 55 -9.70 6.42 -5.88
N ARG A 56 -9.26 7.55 -6.46
CA ARG A 56 -9.95 8.34 -7.46
C ARG A 56 -8.95 8.85 -8.49
N CYS A 57 -9.36 8.92 -9.75
CA CYS A 57 -8.62 9.60 -10.80
C CYS A 57 -9.44 10.77 -11.35
N LEU A 58 -8.79 11.90 -11.53
CA LEU A 58 -9.38 13.15 -11.99
C LEU A 58 -8.71 13.57 -13.29
N PRO A 59 -9.45 13.73 -14.40
CA PRO A 59 -8.84 14.18 -15.65
C PRO A 59 -8.29 15.61 -15.46
N THR A 60 -7.06 15.85 -15.94
CA THR A 60 -6.40 17.18 -15.87
C THR A 60 -6.13 17.74 -17.25
N GLU A 61 -5.53 16.94 -18.13
CA GLU A 61 -5.19 17.27 -19.51
C GLU A 61 -5.45 16.06 -20.39
N GLU A 62 -5.22 16.19 -21.72
CA GLU A 62 -5.34 15.05 -22.62
C GLU A 62 -4.37 13.92 -22.19
N ASN A 63 -4.89 12.71 -22.06
CA ASN A 63 -4.18 11.50 -21.60
C ASN A 63 -3.39 11.71 -20.29
N CYS A 64 -3.96 12.50 -19.36
CA CYS A 64 -3.38 12.83 -18.08
C CYS A 64 -4.43 12.87 -16.98
N TRP A 65 -4.16 12.20 -15.85
CA TRP A 65 -5.05 12.14 -14.69
C TRP A 65 -4.27 12.33 -13.40
N ALA A 66 -4.78 13.20 -12.53
CA ALA A 66 -4.36 13.22 -11.13
C ALA A 66 -4.96 12.00 -10.42
N PHE A 67 -4.11 11.23 -9.76
CA PHE A 67 -4.48 10.10 -8.90
C PHE A 67 -4.40 10.53 -7.45
N THR A 68 -5.40 10.17 -6.67
CA THR A 68 -5.38 10.37 -5.21
C THR A 68 -6.01 9.17 -4.51
N SER A 69 -5.45 8.79 -3.37
CA SER A 69 -5.91 7.65 -2.59
C SER A 69 -5.66 7.80 -1.10
N ARG A 70 -6.32 6.92 -0.33
CA ARG A 70 -6.05 6.64 1.07
C ARG A 70 -5.83 5.15 1.25
N GLU A 71 -4.92 4.78 2.12
CA GLU A 71 -4.54 3.38 2.31
C GLU A 71 -4.53 3.00 3.78
N LEU A 72 -5.12 1.84 4.07
CA LEU A 72 -5.03 1.18 5.37
C LEU A 72 -4.40 -0.20 5.20
N THR A 73 -3.49 -0.57 6.11
CA THR A 73 -3.03 -1.96 6.23
C THR A 73 -2.87 -2.33 7.69
N TYR A 74 -3.51 -3.41 8.09
CA TYR A 74 -3.43 -3.98 9.42
C TYR A 74 -2.49 -5.18 9.42
N TYR A 75 -1.56 -5.19 10.38
CA TYR A 75 -0.69 -6.32 10.69
C TYR A 75 -1.43 -7.27 11.63
N LEU A 76 -1.40 -8.55 11.27
CA LEU A 76 -2.13 -9.61 11.96
C LEU A 76 -1.14 -10.63 12.51
N ASP A 77 -1.51 -11.25 13.62
CA ASP A 77 -0.77 -12.40 14.14
C ASP A 77 -0.71 -13.52 13.08
N PRO A 78 0.47 -14.05 12.78
CA PRO A 78 0.62 -15.05 11.71
C PRO A 78 -0.08 -16.39 12.02
N LYS A 79 -0.34 -16.69 13.29
CA LYS A 79 -0.96 -17.95 13.75
C LYS A 79 -2.47 -17.82 13.87
N THR A 80 -2.95 -16.76 14.58
CA THR A 80 -4.37 -16.58 14.88
C THR A 80 -5.10 -15.78 13.81
N GLY A 81 -4.40 -14.90 13.08
CA GLY A 81 -4.99 -13.96 12.13
C GLY A 81 -5.65 -12.74 12.79
N GLU A 82 -5.52 -12.59 14.10
CA GLU A 82 -6.08 -11.45 14.82
C GLU A 82 -5.24 -10.19 14.63
N LYS A 83 -5.88 -9.01 14.67
CA LYS A 83 -5.20 -7.73 14.60
C LYS A 83 -4.27 -7.55 15.79
N LEU A 84 -3.01 -7.26 15.54
CA LEU A 84 -2.01 -7.02 16.57
C LEU A 84 -2.18 -5.62 17.17
N GLN A 85 -2.16 -5.52 18.50
CA GLN A 85 -2.01 -4.25 19.22
C GLN A 85 -0.55 -4.02 19.61
N THR A 86 0.13 -5.10 19.96
CA THR A 86 1.55 -5.12 20.32
C THR A 86 2.25 -6.27 19.62
N TRP A 87 3.55 -6.16 19.50
CA TRP A 87 4.41 -7.20 18.95
C TRP A 87 5.64 -7.37 19.83
N THR A 88 5.96 -8.62 20.19
CA THR A 88 7.20 -8.95 20.89
C THR A 88 8.28 -9.26 19.86
N ASN A 89 9.31 -8.42 19.84
CA ASN A 89 10.45 -8.56 18.96
C ASN A 89 11.20 -9.87 19.28
N PRO A 90 11.30 -10.83 18.33
CA PRO A 90 11.91 -12.13 18.61
C PRO A 90 13.43 -12.09 18.80
N TRP A 91 14.06 -10.94 18.54
CA TRP A 91 15.51 -10.76 18.70
C TRP A 91 15.91 -9.98 19.96
N THR A 92 15.06 -9.05 20.39
CA THR A 92 15.33 -8.21 21.59
C THR A 92 14.44 -8.55 22.77
N GLU A 93 13.40 -9.37 22.56
CA GLU A 93 12.35 -9.70 23.55
C GLU A 93 11.54 -8.48 24.02
N GLU A 94 11.76 -7.31 23.43
CA GLU A 94 11.01 -6.10 23.74
C GLU A 94 9.62 -6.16 23.11
N THR A 95 8.59 -5.80 23.89
CA THR A 95 7.22 -5.67 23.38
C THR A 95 6.91 -4.22 23.07
N VAL A 96 6.57 -3.96 21.82
CA VAL A 96 6.31 -2.62 21.26
C VAL A 96 4.89 -2.50 20.72
N PRO A 97 4.31 -1.28 20.69
CA PRO A 97 3.06 -1.03 19.99
C PRO A 97 3.20 -1.28 18.48
N VAL A 98 2.17 -1.84 17.86
CA VAL A 98 2.12 -2.03 16.41
C VAL A 98 1.50 -0.80 15.76
N MET A 99 2.27 -0.11 14.91
CA MET A 99 1.73 0.99 14.10
C MET A 99 1.27 0.46 12.75
N HIS A 100 -0.02 0.32 12.59
CA HIS A 100 -0.65 -0.04 11.33
C HIS A 100 -0.50 1.10 10.30
N VAL A 101 -0.56 0.75 9.01
CA VAL A 101 -0.49 1.74 7.94
C VAL A 101 -1.79 2.54 7.87
N ALA A 102 -1.68 3.86 7.84
CA ALA A 102 -2.78 4.79 7.66
C ALA A 102 -2.29 5.98 6.81
N ASN A 103 -2.13 5.74 5.52
CA ASN A 103 -1.61 6.74 4.60
C ASN A 103 -2.74 7.63 4.06
N ASN A 104 -2.59 8.95 4.18
CA ASN A 104 -3.51 9.95 3.65
C ASN A 104 -2.76 11.28 3.44
N PRO A 105 -2.56 11.72 2.18
CA PRO A 105 -2.86 10.98 0.94
C PRO A 105 -1.71 10.06 0.49
N ILE A 106 -2.01 9.25 -0.54
CA ILE A 106 -1.07 8.76 -1.54
C ILE A 106 -1.56 9.27 -2.88
N GLN A 107 -0.76 10.05 -3.59
CA GLN A 107 -1.20 10.73 -4.79
C GLN A 107 -0.09 10.81 -5.84
N GLY A 108 -0.48 11.13 -7.07
CA GLY A 108 0.44 11.22 -8.19
C GLY A 108 -0.26 11.54 -9.50
N THR A 109 0.42 11.27 -10.61
CA THR A 109 -0.12 11.55 -11.93
C THR A 109 0.07 10.34 -12.84
N PHE A 110 -0.99 9.91 -13.50
CA PHE A 110 -0.93 8.98 -14.62
C PHE A 110 -0.95 9.77 -15.92
N LYS A 111 0.12 9.66 -16.72
CA LYS A 111 0.26 10.36 -17.99
C LYS A 111 1.08 9.56 -18.99
N GLY A 112 0.86 9.82 -20.27
CA GLY A 112 1.61 9.19 -21.34
C GLY A 112 1.22 7.74 -21.58
N GLN A 113 2.20 6.89 -21.84
CA GLN A 113 2.00 5.49 -22.22
C GLN A 113 2.78 4.56 -21.29
N PHE A 114 2.23 3.38 -21.03
CA PHE A 114 2.79 2.34 -20.18
C PHE A 114 2.97 1.04 -20.94
N PRO A 115 4.07 0.31 -20.76
CA PRO A 115 4.25 -1.00 -21.39
C PRO A 115 3.29 -2.02 -20.77
N ALA A 116 2.66 -2.81 -21.62
CA ALA A 116 1.77 -3.90 -21.23
C ALA A 116 2.09 -5.16 -22.03
N GLN A 117 1.93 -6.31 -21.43
CA GLN A 117 2.00 -7.61 -22.08
C GLN A 117 0.58 -8.09 -22.33
N LEU A 118 0.26 -8.38 -23.58
CA LEU A 118 -1.05 -8.84 -24.03
C LEU A 118 -0.97 -10.27 -24.54
N ASP A 119 -1.91 -11.08 -24.10
CA ASP A 119 -2.27 -12.35 -24.73
C ASP A 119 -3.74 -12.32 -25.20
N ASP A 120 -4.25 -13.46 -25.65
CA ASP A 120 -5.60 -13.55 -26.22
C ASP A 120 -6.71 -13.23 -25.19
N GLU A 121 -6.46 -13.39 -23.89
CA GLU A 121 -7.46 -13.28 -22.83
C GLU A 121 -7.13 -12.17 -21.83
N THR A 122 -5.84 -11.96 -21.55
CA THR A 122 -5.40 -11.08 -20.46
C THR A 122 -4.42 -10.00 -20.91
N THR A 123 -4.44 -8.89 -20.19
CA THR A 123 -3.44 -7.83 -20.26
C THR A 123 -2.75 -7.71 -18.92
N THR A 124 -1.42 -7.78 -18.94
CA THR A 124 -0.57 -7.64 -17.76
C THR A 124 0.20 -6.33 -17.80
N LEU A 125 0.08 -5.53 -16.74
CA LEU A 125 0.89 -4.33 -16.51
C LEU A 125 1.74 -4.53 -15.26
N THR A 126 2.99 -4.09 -15.32
CA THR A 126 3.88 -4.00 -14.17
C THR A 126 4.11 -2.54 -13.82
N PHE A 127 4.21 -2.27 -12.52
CA PHE A 127 4.50 -0.95 -12.00
C PHE A 127 5.46 -1.10 -10.83
N ASP A 128 6.72 -0.80 -11.09
CA ASP A 128 7.79 -0.99 -10.12
C ASP A 128 8.23 0.37 -9.57
N ILE A 129 8.33 0.47 -8.26
CA ILE A 129 8.76 1.68 -7.57
C ILE A 129 10.02 1.37 -6.76
N PHE A 130 11.05 2.18 -6.93
CA PHE A 130 12.31 2.08 -6.19
C PHE A 130 12.55 3.38 -5.42
N PRO A 131 11.81 3.65 -4.35
CA PRO A 131 11.97 4.87 -3.59
C PRO A 131 13.33 4.89 -2.87
N ALA A 132 14.07 5.99 -3.06
CA ALA A 132 15.31 6.27 -2.36
C ALA A 132 15.35 7.78 -2.03
N TYR A 133 15.38 8.11 -0.74
CA TYR A 133 15.35 9.48 -0.26
C TYR A 133 16.01 9.61 1.13
N PRO A 134 16.41 10.83 1.56
CA PRO A 134 16.92 11.03 2.90
C PRO A 134 15.93 10.57 3.96
N ASN A 135 16.43 9.89 5.00
CA ASN A 135 15.59 9.38 6.08
C ASN A 135 14.85 10.54 6.79
N PRO A 136 13.51 10.57 6.82
CA PRO A 136 12.77 11.60 7.55
C PRO A 136 12.95 11.49 9.08
N LEU A 137 13.45 10.34 9.58
CA LEU A 137 13.79 10.12 10.98
C LEU A 137 15.26 10.42 11.30
N ASN A 138 15.92 11.28 10.53
CA ASN A 138 17.32 11.66 10.74
C ASN A 138 17.47 12.68 11.88
N ASP A 139 17.03 12.31 13.07
CA ASP A 139 17.15 13.05 14.32
C ASP A 139 17.63 12.07 15.40
N PRO A 140 18.58 12.45 16.28
CA PRO A 140 19.09 11.56 17.33
C PRO A 140 18.02 10.84 18.17
N LYS A 141 16.87 11.45 18.38
CA LYS A 141 15.75 10.83 19.13
C LYS A 141 15.18 9.57 18.46
N PHE A 142 15.41 9.37 17.16
CA PHE A 142 14.96 8.21 16.42
C PHE A 142 16.05 7.15 16.17
N ALA A 143 17.26 7.34 16.70
CA ALA A 143 18.40 6.47 16.41
C ALA A 143 18.16 4.98 16.76
N GLU A 144 17.38 4.70 17.80
CA GLU A 144 17.00 3.32 18.17
C GLU A 144 15.97 2.69 17.20
N TYR A 145 15.28 3.51 16.43
CA TYR A 145 14.17 3.09 15.57
C TYR A 145 14.60 2.92 14.13
N PHE A 146 15.37 3.85 13.59
CA PHE A 146 15.88 3.78 12.22
C PHE A 146 17.13 4.66 12.07
N PRO A 147 18.34 4.14 12.36
CA PRO A 147 19.58 4.92 12.34
C PRO A 147 20.15 5.16 10.93
N ASN A 148 19.61 4.51 9.90
CA ASN A 148 20.13 4.64 8.54
C ASN A 148 19.85 6.06 8.00
N PRO A 149 20.85 6.78 7.43
CA PRO A 149 20.66 8.13 6.90
C PRO A 149 19.75 8.20 5.66
N ASN A 150 19.56 7.08 4.98
CA ASN A 150 18.72 6.98 3.79
C ASN A 150 17.65 5.90 3.94
N TYR A 151 16.47 6.21 3.42
CA TYR A 151 15.44 5.22 3.15
C TYR A 151 15.61 4.67 1.74
N GLN A 152 15.48 3.36 1.59
CA GLN A 152 15.45 2.69 0.29
C GLN A 152 14.58 1.44 0.36
N ALA A 153 13.73 1.25 -0.66
CA ALA A 153 12.91 0.05 -0.80
C ALA A 153 12.70 -0.29 -2.28
N ALA A 154 12.18 -1.48 -2.53
CA ALA A 154 11.66 -1.88 -3.83
C ALA A 154 10.21 -2.34 -3.65
N GLU A 155 9.32 -1.85 -4.50
CA GLU A 155 7.92 -2.28 -4.56
C GLU A 155 7.61 -2.71 -5.99
N LEU A 156 7.18 -3.95 -6.13
CA LEU A 156 6.96 -4.62 -7.41
C LEU A 156 5.49 -4.97 -7.53
N PHE A 157 4.80 -4.32 -8.46
CA PHE A 157 3.38 -4.54 -8.69
C PHE A 157 3.16 -5.23 -10.03
N LYS A 158 2.27 -6.21 -10.05
CA LYS A 158 1.78 -6.86 -11.25
C LYS A 158 0.25 -6.84 -11.24
N PHE A 159 -0.33 -6.26 -12.28
CA PHE A 159 -1.76 -6.21 -12.49
C PHE A 159 -2.10 -7.07 -13.69
N VAL A 160 -2.98 -8.06 -13.51
CA VAL A 160 -3.49 -8.91 -14.59
C VAL A 160 -4.99 -8.67 -14.69
N VAL A 161 -5.46 -8.33 -15.88
CA VAL A 161 -6.86 -7.96 -16.15
C VAL A 161 -7.38 -8.65 -17.40
N PRO A 162 -8.70 -8.92 -17.52
CA PRO A 162 -9.28 -9.38 -18.77
C PRO A 162 -9.14 -8.31 -19.87
N SER A 163 -8.52 -8.68 -20.99
CA SER A 163 -8.32 -7.75 -22.13
C SER A 163 -9.64 -7.22 -22.68
N ALA A 164 -10.66 -8.08 -22.78
CA ALA A 164 -11.98 -7.69 -23.25
C ALA A 164 -12.62 -6.57 -22.42
N GLU A 165 -12.48 -6.63 -21.07
CA GLU A 165 -13.02 -5.61 -20.18
C GLU A 165 -12.16 -4.32 -20.18
N LEU A 166 -10.84 -4.46 -20.29
CA LEU A 166 -9.92 -3.32 -20.34
C LEU A 166 -10.17 -2.46 -21.57
N PHE A 167 -10.34 -3.09 -22.74
CA PHE A 167 -10.49 -2.39 -24.03
C PHE A 167 -11.95 -2.03 -24.36
N ASP A 168 -12.93 -2.42 -23.55
CA ASP A 168 -14.31 -1.99 -23.74
C ASP A 168 -14.44 -0.49 -23.43
N GLU A 169 -14.65 0.32 -24.47
CA GLU A 169 -14.78 1.78 -24.35
C GLU A 169 -16.03 2.22 -23.56
N GLN A 170 -17.01 1.33 -23.36
CA GLN A 170 -18.21 1.62 -22.57
C GLN A 170 -18.00 1.39 -21.06
N GLN A 171 -16.93 0.68 -20.68
CA GLN A 171 -16.58 0.40 -19.30
C GLN A 171 -15.62 1.48 -18.76
N PRO A 172 -16.02 2.29 -17.79
CA PRO A 172 -15.12 3.30 -17.21
C PRO A 172 -14.06 2.70 -16.28
N SER A 173 -14.17 1.44 -15.92
CA SER A 173 -13.32 0.76 -14.95
C SER A 173 -13.32 -0.73 -15.15
N VAL A 174 -12.19 -1.39 -15.00
CA VAL A 174 -12.11 -2.85 -14.97
C VAL A 174 -12.63 -3.37 -13.64
N SER A 175 -13.53 -4.33 -13.67
CA SER A 175 -14.14 -4.92 -12.46
C SER A 175 -13.30 -6.03 -11.85
N LYS A 176 -12.58 -6.80 -12.68
CA LYS A 176 -11.77 -7.95 -12.28
C LYS A 176 -10.30 -7.65 -12.44
N ILE A 177 -9.57 -7.62 -11.36
CA ILE A 177 -8.12 -7.41 -11.33
C ILE A 177 -7.51 -8.45 -10.42
N TRP A 178 -6.41 -9.04 -10.86
CA TRP A 178 -5.49 -9.78 -9.99
C TRP A 178 -4.26 -8.91 -9.78
N LEU A 179 -4.01 -8.58 -8.53
CA LEU A 179 -2.84 -7.82 -8.10
C LEU A 179 -1.86 -8.77 -7.42
N GLY A 180 -0.61 -8.78 -7.88
CA GLY A 180 0.54 -9.23 -7.12
C GLY A 180 1.31 -8.01 -6.62
N TRP A 181 1.70 -8.01 -5.34
CA TRP A 181 2.53 -6.97 -4.76
C TRP A 181 3.59 -7.59 -3.86
N ASP A 182 4.83 -7.35 -4.22
CA ASP A 182 5.97 -7.69 -3.39
C ASP A 182 6.72 -6.40 -3.00
N ARG A 183 7.18 -6.34 -1.76
CA ARG A 183 8.00 -5.23 -1.28
C ARG A 183 9.20 -5.77 -0.50
N ILE A 184 10.37 -5.23 -0.81
CA ILE A 184 11.59 -5.43 -0.06
C ILE A 184 11.97 -4.09 0.53
N GLY A 185 12.09 -4.01 1.84
CA GLY A 185 12.38 -2.74 2.50
C GLY A 185 12.99 -2.92 3.87
N PRO A 186 13.43 -1.83 4.49
CA PRO A 186 14.00 -1.87 5.82
C PRO A 186 12.97 -2.26 6.87
N TRP A 187 13.45 -2.54 8.08
CA TRP A 187 12.61 -2.72 9.25
C TRP A 187 11.73 -1.48 9.45
N LEU A 188 10.47 -1.70 9.85
CA LEU A 188 9.59 -0.58 10.19
C LEU A 188 10.09 0.10 11.47
N PRO A 189 10.06 1.43 11.56
CA PRO A 189 10.60 2.15 12.72
C PRO A 189 10.07 1.64 14.06
N TRP A 190 8.77 1.43 14.15
CA TRP A 190 8.12 0.96 15.38
C TRP A 190 8.58 -0.43 15.85
N MET A 191 9.24 -1.22 14.99
CA MET A 191 9.80 -2.52 15.39
C MET A 191 11.05 -2.39 16.27
N LYS A 192 11.65 -1.20 16.33
CA LYS A 192 12.80 -0.87 17.16
C LYS A 192 13.98 -1.81 16.95
N MET A 193 14.36 -1.97 15.68
CA MET A 193 15.43 -2.90 15.26
C MET A 193 16.84 -2.29 15.32
N GLY A 194 16.94 -0.97 15.52
CA GLY A 194 18.23 -0.28 15.51
C GLY A 194 18.99 -0.49 14.20
N ASP A 195 20.26 -0.84 14.33
CA ASP A 195 21.18 -1.14 13.23
C ASP A 195 21.21 -2.62 12.81
N ARG A 196 20.26 -3.43 13.30
CA ARG A 196 20.20 -4.85 12.97
C ARG A 196 20.12 -5.06 11.47
N ALA A 197 21.08 -5.83 10.93
CA ALA A 197 21.09 -6.21 9.53
C ALA A 197 19.83 -7.02 9.16
N GLY A 198 19.34 -6.82 7.94
CA GLY A 198 18.17 -7.53 7.41
C GLY A 198 17.12 -6.61 6.83
N HIS A 199 16.09 -7.23 6.28
CA HIS A 199 15.00 -6.56 5.57
C HIS A 199 13.67 -7.26 5.86
N LEU A 200 12.58 -6.55 5.60
CA LEU A 200 11.26 -7.12 5.48
C LEU A 200 10.96 -7.45 4.02
N ILE A 201 10.41 -8.63 3.79
CA ILE A 201 9.82 -9.02 2.50
C ILE A 201 8.32 -9.13 2.70
N TYR A 202 7.58 -8.31 1.98
CA TYR A 202 6.13 -8.39 1.86
C TYR A 202 5.80 -9.19 0.63
N SER A 203 4.86 -10.10 0.71
CA SER A 203 4.32 -10.81 -0.43
C SER A 203 2.81 -10.88 -0.28
N ALA A 204 2.12 -10.23 -1.21
CA ALA A 204 0.68 -10.06 -1.17
C ALA A 204 0.03 -10.30 -2.52
N SER A 205 -1.22 -10.69 -2.47
CA SER A 205 -2.12 -10.69 -3.60
C SER A 205 -3.38 -9.89 -3.28
N GLY A 206 -3.99 -9.34 -4.31
CA GLY A 206 -5.16 -8.50 -4.14
C GLY A 206 -6.09 -8.50 -5.33
N CYS A 207 -7.20 -7.82 -5.18
CA CYS A 207 -8.18 -7.62 -6.23
C CYS A 207 -8.93 -6.30 -6.05
N LYS A 208 -9.64 -5.88 -7.08
CA LYS A 208 -10.60 -4.80 -7.01
C LYS A 208 -11.93 -5.32 -6.48
N VAL A 209 -12.61 -4.54 -5.66
CA VAL A 209 -13.95 -4.83 -5.16
C VAL A 209 -14.92 -3.73 -5.58
N ALA A 210 -16.21 -4.07 -5.73
CA ALA A 210 -17.19 -3.17 -6.30
C ALA A 210 -17.57 -1.99 -5.38
N GLY A 211 -17.36 -2.14 -4.08
CA GLY A 211 -17.71 -1.09 -3.11
C GLY A 211 -17.25 -1.43 -1.69
N PHE A 212 -17.50 -0.47 -0.80
CA PHE A 212 -17.15 -0.55 0.60
C PHE A 212 -17.66 -1.84 1.29
N ASP A 213 -18.87 -2.25 0.98
CA ASP A 213 -19.52 -3.41 1.61
C ASP A 213 -18.87 -4.76 1.24
N GLN A 214 -17.97 -4.76 0.27
CA GLN A 214 -17.19 -5.93 -0.13
C GLN A 214 -15.78 -5.96 0.47
N LEU A 215 -15.41 -4.96 1.26
CA LEU A 215 -14.16 -4.99 2.02
C LEU A 215 -14.19 -6.13 3.06
N PRO A 216 -13.03 -6.69 3.43
CA PRO A 216 -12.93 -7.57 4.59
C PRO A 216 -13.53 -6.94 5.85
N GLN A 217 -14.23 -7.74 6.68
CA GLN A 217 -14.97 -7.25 7.84
C GLN A 217 -14.14 -6.39 8.78
N LEU A 218 -12.88 -6.77 9.05
CA LEU A 218 -11.96 -5.98 9.86
C LEU A 218 -11.80 -4.55 9.33
N LEU A 219 -11.66 -4.38 8.00
CA LEU A 219 -11.51 -3.05 7.39
C LEU A 219 -12.81 -2.25 7.49
N GLN A 220 -13.97 -2.89 7.27
CA GLN A 220 -15.27 -2.22 7.43
C GLN A 220 -15.46 -1.73 8.87
N ASP A 221 -15.18 -2.58 9.87
CA ASP A 221 -15.35 -2.25 11.27
C ASP A 221 -14.42 -1.10 11.70
N GLU A 222 -13.15 -1.16 11.33
CA GLU A 222 -12.19 -0.11 11.65
C GLU A 222 -12.53 1.23 10.96
N ILE A 223 -12.95 1.19 9.71
CA ILE A 223 -13.38 2.40 8.99
C ILE A 223 -14.63 2.99 9.62
N ASN A 224 -15.63 2.17 9.92
CA ASN A 224 -16.88 2.67 10.51
C ASN A 224 -16.71 3.23 11.93
N THR A 225 -15.73 2.74 12.70
CA THR A 225 -15.59 3.09 14.12
C THR A 225 -14.48 4.07 14.40
N ARG A 226 -13.36 4.00 13.68
CA ARG A 226 -12.14 4.74 14.02
C ARG A 226 -11.54 5.55 12.87
N MET A 227 -11.77 5.12 11.62
CA MET A 227 -11.10 5.68 10.45
C MET A 227 -12.09 6.10 9.35
N PRO A 228 -13.18 6.87 9.68
CA PRO A 228 -14.24 7.17 8.72
C PRO A 228 -13.76 7.90 7.47
N LEU A 229 -12.68 8.66 7.57
CA LEU A 229 -12.04 9.34 6.45
C LEU A 229 -11.63 8.37 5.31
N TYR A 230 -11.33 7.11 5.64
CA TYR A 230 -10.89 6.08 4.67
C TYR A 230 -12.05 5.40 3.95
N ARG A 231 -13.28 5.85 4.19
CA ARG A 231 -14.45 5.37 3.44
C ARG A 231 -14.44 5.83 1.99
N ASP A 232 -13.91 7.03 1.72
CA ASP A 232 -13.86 7.61 0.39
C ASP A 232 -12.46 8.15 0.03
N ALA A 233 -12.16 8.15 -1.26
CA ALA A 233 -10.96 8.81 -1.76
C ALA A 233 -11.10 10.33 -1.68
N PRO A 234 -9.99 11.10 -1.57
CA PRO A 234 -10.03 12.55 -1.72
C PRO A 234 -10.70 12.94 -3.05
N THR A 235 -11.48 14.01 -3.03
CA THR A 235 -12.17 14.53 -4.22
C THR A 235 -11.28 15.40 -5.11
N ALA A 236 -10.11 15.78 -4.61
CA ALA A 236 -9.04 16.49 -5.31
C ALA A 236 -7.70 16.13 -4.68
N PRO A 237 -6.57 16.32 -5.37
CA PRO A 237 -5.26 16.27 -4.74
C PRO A 237 -5.19 17.18 -3.53
N LEU A 238 -4.55 16.71 -2.46
CA LEU A 238 -4.35 17.49 -1.24
C LEU A 238 -3.02 18.25 -1.34
N ASP A 239 -2.99 19.45 -0.76
CA ASP A 239 -1.76 20.26 -0.67
C ASP A 239 -0.87 19.79 0.49
N THR A 240 -0.51 18.52 0.44
CA THR A 240 0.35 17.86 1.42
C THR A 240 1.21 16.80 0.74
N GLU A 241 2.35 16.49 1.32
CA GLU A 241 3.18 15.36 0.88
C GLU A 241 2.47 14.02 1.10
N ASP A 242 2.87 13.03 0.31
CA ASP A 242 2.42 11.65 0.47
C ASP A 242 2.81 11.11 1.85
N MET A 243 1.83 10.54 2.55
CA MET A 243 2.08 9.91 3.84
C MET A 243 2.78 8.57 3.64
N THR A 244 3.87 8.38 4.38
CA THR A 244 4.59 7.10 4.45
C THR A 244 4.59 6.58 5.88
N SER A 245 4.89 5.29 6.08
CA SER A 245 5.02 4.73 7.43
C SER A 245 6.10 5.44 8.27
N TRP A 246 7.14 6.01 7.64
CA TRP A 246 8.19 6.78 8.32
C TRP A 246 7.70 8.15 8.76
N LEU A 247 7.00 8.88 7.88
CA LEU A 247 6.39 10.17 8.23
C LEU A 247 5.29 9.99 9.28
N TYR A 248 4.48 8.94 9.14
CA TYR A 248 3.44 8.61 10.12
C TYR A 248 4.05 8.33 11.52
N PHE A 249 5.14 7.57 11.57
CA PHE A 249 5.87 7.33 12.82
C PHE A 249 6.43 8.63 13.39
N GLN A 250 7.03 9.50 12.57
CA GLN A 250 7.56 10.80 12.99
C GLN A 250 6.48 11.68 13.60
N GLN A 251 5.33 11.78 12.92
CA GLN A 251 4.22 12.64 13.36
C GLN A 251 3.54 12.13 14.65
N HIS A 252 3.52 10.82 14.86
CA HIS A 252 2.83 10.20 15.99
C HIS A 252 3.80 9.59 17.02
N PHE A 253 5.02 10.11 17.07
CA PHE A 253 6.06 9.53 17.94
C PHE A 253 5.70 9.62 19.44
N ASP A 254 5.13 10.74 19.88
CA ASP A 254 4.71 10.90 21.28
C ASP A 254 3.57 9.93 21.65
N ALA A 255 2.62 9.73 20.76
CA ALA A 255 1.56 8.73 20.92
C ALA A 255 2.14 7.30 20.95
N TYR A 256 3.16 7.03 20.13
CA TYR A 256 3.87 5.75 20.17
C TYR A 256 4.55 5.52 21.54
N LEU A 257 5.25 6.52 22.07
CA LEU A 257 5.87 6.44 23.41
C LEU A 257 4.83 6.29 24.51
N ALA A 258 3.67 6.91 24.37
CA ALA A 258 2.51 6.76 25.26
C ALA A 258 1.79 5.40 25.11
N LYS A 259 2.23 4.55 24.17
CA LYS A 259 1.63 3.24 23.85
C LYS A 259 0.16 3.32 23.45
N GLU A 260 -0.21 4.36 22.73
CA GLU A 260 -1.56 4.51 22.19
C GLU A 260 -1.88 3.42 21.15
N THR A 261 -3.18 3.23 20.91
CA THR A 261 -3.66 2.26 19.91
C THR A 261 -3.64 2.86 18.50
N PHE A 262 -2.94 2.20 17.57
CA PHE A 262 -2.84 2.61 16.18
C PHE A 262 -3.79 1.83 15.24
N PRO A 263 -4.16 2.46 14.09
CA PRO A 263 -3.86 3.84 13.73
C PRO A 263 -4.57 4.83 14.66
N ILE A 264 -4.03 6.05 14.75
CA ILE A 264 -4.71 7.15 15.45
C ILE A 264 -6.02 7.45 14.71
N PRO A 265 -7.15 7.62 15.40
CA PRO A 265 -8.43 7.91 14.76
C PRO A 265 -8.37 9.12 13.83
N ALA A 266 -8.93 9.00 12.63
CA ALA A 266 -9.01 10.05 11.62
C ALA A 266 -10.47 10.26 11.21
N ALA A 267 -10.97 11.49 11.43
CA ALA A 267 -12.32 11.91 11.12
C ALA A 267 -12.45 12.56 9.73
#